data_0e4e52372241ef6e984fc01b54f8e788
#
_entry.id   0e4e52372241ef6e984fc01b54f8e788
#
_cell.length_a   1.000
_cell.length_b   1.000
_cell.length_c   1.000
_cell.angle_alpha   90.00
_cell.angle_beta   90.00
_cell.angle_gamma   90.00
#
_symmetry.space_group_name_H-M   'P 1'
#
loop_
_entity.id
_entity.type
_entity.pdbx_description
1 polymer ?
#
loop_
_entity_poly.entity_id
_entity_poly.type
_entity_poly.pdbx_seq_one_letter_code
_entity_poly.pdbx_strand_id
1 'polypeptide(L)'
;MVRPHSFDGMLDKARTTLDDALNDTNSAVATLAGHARESERVEVVNFPVEEATVREAVELLDRWKSAALLLVKGLDHATDEADLQHRRLFNEKVGLENASLLSRTLARGPMKPEAIIADLDTILDVSAELDLLFKQARPVISRCFRECELQLEGVIERRRKLDFDIEEIQRRADSLAEKLMYQRRNRPSSRHADLQSELEGDYRALLTEQDDIRRQEQELQSRRTVRQRLIDIYEGLAAALNGQIAAIGAMAAKLTIDIEQRIALLKALAAEVAQASTTASRKEAVESLIQAFEANVLAGHDLAVRKAHVDAVFKRRLEPHPLPVSTDQGGAAEEIQPEG
;
A
#
# COMPACT_ATOMS: atom_id res chain seq x y z
N MET A 1 -2.08 28.54 -13.99
CA MET A 1 -2.23 29.01 -12.58
C MET A 1 -3.23 28.06 -11.92
N VAL A 2 -2.78 27.15 -11.08
CA VAL A 2 -3.62 26.43 -10.12
C VAL A 2 -3.98 27.46 -9.06
N ARG A 3 -5.28 27.81 -8.96
CA ARG A 3 -5.71 28.82 -7.98
C ARG A 3 -5.54 28.25 -6.56
N PRO A 4 -5.04 29.02 -5.57
CA PRO A 4 -4.88 28.54 -4.18
C PRO A 4 -6.15 27.85 -3.63
N HIS A 5 -7.33 28.32 -3.97
CA HIS A 5 -8.62 27.70 -3.61
C HIS A 5 -8.83 26.25 -4.08
N SER A 6 -7.95 25.71 -4.96
CA SER A 6 -8.06 24.31 -5.35
C SER A 6 -7.37 23.36 -4.37
N PHE A 7 -6.37 23.82 -3.62
CA PHE A 7 -5.67 22.99 -2.64
C PHE A 7 -6.51 22.73 -1.39
N ASP A 8 -7.26 23.72 -0.90
CA ASP A 8 -8.13 23.55 0.28
C ASP A 8 -9.13 22.42 0.05
N GLY A 9 -9.81 22.40 -1.09
CA GLY A 9 -10.75 21.35 -1.43
C GLY A 9 -10.10 19.97 -1.61
N MET A 10 -8.86 19.92 -2.09
CA MET A 10 -8.09 18.68 -2.21
C MET A 10 -7.63 18.18 -0.84
N LEU A 11 -7.23 19.09 0.05
CA LEU A 11 -6.80 18.77 1.41
C LEU A 11 -7.98 18.27 2.26
N ASP A 12 -9.14 18.94 2.17
CA ASP A 12 -10.37 18.49 2.84
C ASP A 12 -10.80 17.11 2.38
N LYS A 13 -10.69 16.86 1.08
CA LYS A 13 -10.95 15.52 0.53
C LYS A 13 -9.95 14.50 1.05
N ALA A 14 -8.66 14.82 1.12
CA ALA A 14 -7.63 13.93 1.66
C ALA A 14 -7.89 13.64 3.15
N ARG A 15 -8.30 14.65 3.94
CA ARG A 15 -8.66 14.50 5.36
C ARG A 15 -9.87 13.57 5.55
N THR A 16 -10.96 13.85 4.84
CA THR A 16 -12.19 13.04 4.95
C THR A 16 -11.93 11.59 4.54
N THR A 17 -11.26 11.38 3.41
CA THR A 17 -10.94 10.01 2.95
C THR A 17 -9.96 9.30 3.88
N LEU A 18 -9.10 10.02 4.61
CA LEU A 18 -8.22 9.43 5.63
C LEU A 18 -9.02 8.90 6.81
N ASP A 19 -9.91 9.71 7.37
CA ASP A 19 -10.72 9.33 8.53
C ASP A 19 -11.56 8.09 8.21
N ASP A 20 -12.21 8.03 7.05
CA ASP A 20 -12.95 6.87 6.58
C ASP A 20 -12.03 5.64 6.45
N ALA A 21 -10.89 5.79 5.77
CA ALA A 21 -9.94 4.70 5.55
C ALA A 21 -9.37 4.13 6.86
N LEU A 22 -9.05 4.98 7.84
CA LEU A 22 -8.52 4.54 9.14
C LEU A 22 -9.58 3.82 9.97
N ASN A 23 -10.83 4.30 9.95
CA ASN A 23 -11.94 3.67 10.66
C ASN A 23 -12.24 2.29 10.09
N ASP A 24 -12.35 2.17 8.77
CA ASP A 24 -12.63 0.90 8.11
C ASP A 24 -11.48 -0.10 8.24
N THR A 25 -10.24 0.39 8.18
CA THR A 25 -9.05 -0.46 8.42
C THR A 25 -9.04 -1.04 9.83
N ASN A 26 -9.31 -0.20 10.86
CA ASN A 26 -9.42 -0.68 12.24
C ASN A 26 -10.56 -1.68 12.38
N SER A 27 -11.71 -1.44 11.76
CA SER A 27 -12.87 -2.33 11.77
C SER A 27 -12.54 -3.67 11.09
N ALA A 28 -11.90 -3.66 9.93
CA ALA A 28 -11.49 -4.85 9.21
C ALA A 28 -10.53 -5.73 10.04
N VAL A 29 -9.51 -5.11 10.64
CA VAL A 29 -8.55 -5.82 11.52
C VAL A 29 -9.25 -6.43 12.73
N ALA A 30 -10.16 -5.69 13.39
CA ALA A 30 -10.91 -6.18 14.55
C ALA A 30 -11.85 -7.34 14.17
N THR A 31 -12.53 -7.25 13.04
CA THR A 31 -13.43 -8.30 12.51
C THR A 31 -12.65 -9.58 12.24
N LEU A 32 -11.52 -9.49 11.52
CA LEU A 32 -10.66 -10.63 11.25
C LEU A 32 -10.12 -11.26 12.53
N ALA A 33 -9.72 -10.46 13.54
CA ALA A 33 -9.25 -10.97 14.83
C ALA A 33 -10.36 -11.68 15.59
N GLY A 34 -11.62 -11.25 15.49
CA GLY A 34 -12.80 -11.94 16.03
C GLY A 34 -12.94 -13.33 15.41
N HIS A 35 -12.94 -13.42 14.08
CA HIS A 35 -13.09 -14.69 13.36
C HIS A 35 -11.92 -15.64 13.56
N ALA A 36 -10.69 -15.15 13.70
CA ALA A 36 -9.55 -16.00 14.05
C ALA A 36 -9.73 -16.73 15.40
N ARG A 37 -10.46 -16.14 16.35
CA ARG A 37 -10.80 -16.72 17.65
C ARG A 37 -12.04 -17.65 17.59
N GLU A 38 -13.06 -17.23 16.85
CA GLU A 38 -14.31 -17.98 16.72
C GLU A 38 -14.17 -19.22 15.83
N SER A 39 -13.27 -19.22 14.88
CA SER A 39 -13.03 -20.36 13.96
C SER A 39 -12.55 -21.64 14.66
N GLU A 40 -12.30 -21.59 15.97
CA GLU A 40 -12.12 -22.79 16.80
C GLU A 40 -13.44 -23.50 17.15
N ARG A 41 -14.57 -22.80 17.03
CA ARG A 41 -15.89 -23.27 17.47
C ARG A 41 -16.88 -23.54 16.34
N VAL A 42 -16.60 -23.09 15.11
CA VAL A 42 -17.57 -23.13 14.00
C VAL A 42 -17.10 -24.10 12.92
N GLU A 43 -17.97 -25.05 12.56
CA GLU A 43 -17.70 -26.12 11.60
C GLU A 43 -17.60 -25.63 10.14
N VAL A 44 -18.25 -24.53 9.79
CA VAL A 44 -18.17 -23.95 8.44
C VAL A 44 -18.26 -22.43 8.55
N VAL A 45 -17.16 -21.74 8.36
CA VAL A 45 -17.14 -20.28 8.25
C VAL A 45 -17.13 -19.90 6.78
N ASN A 46 -18.15 -19.19 6.37
CA ASN A 46 -18.20 -18.60 5.05
C ASN A 46 -17.70 -17.15 5.19
N PHE A 47 -16.55 -16.79 4.57
CA PHE A 47 -15.88 -15.49 4.70
C PHE A 47 -16.24 -14.41 3.65
N PRO A 48 -17.37 -14.44 2.91
CA PRO A 48 -17.62 -13.43 1.87
C PRO A 48 -17.80 -12.03 2.46
N VAL A 49 -18.29 -11.91 3.71
CA VAL A 49 -18.50 -10.62 4.38
C VAL A 49 -17.15 -10.04 4.80
N GLU A 50 -16.28 -10.85 5.38
CA GLU A 50 -14.95 -10.45 5.85
C GLU A 50 -14.02 -10.08 4.68
N GLU A 51 -14.06 -10.84 3.60
CA GLU A 51 -13.34 -10.50 2.38
C GLU A 51 -13.85 -9.18 1.77
N ALA A 52 -15.16 -8.93 1.82
CA ALA A 52 -15.73 -7.66 1.37
C ALA A 52 -15.25 -6.50 2.25
N THR A 53 -15.31 -6.64 3.58
CA THR A 53 -14.87 -5.62 4.54
C THR A 53 -13.38 -5.28 4.37
N VAL A 54 -12.53 -6.30 4.20
CA VAL A 54 -11.09 -6.09 3.94
C VAL A 54 -10.87 -5.40 2.60
N ARG A 55 -11.59 -5.80 1.57
CA ARG A 55 -11.50 -5.18 0.23
C ARG A 55 -11.91 -3.72 0.29
N GLU A 56 -13.01 -3.39 0.94
CA GLU A 56 -13.48 -2.02 1.14
C GLU A 56 -12.46 -1.17 1.89
N ALA A 57 -11.86 -1.69 2.96
CA ALA A 57 -10.81 -1.00 3.71
C ALA A 57 -9.57 -0.73 2.83
N VAL A 58 -9.13 -1.71 2.04
CA VAL A 58 -8.01 -1.55 1.11
C VAL A 58 -8.32 -0.53 0.02
N GLU A 59 -9.53 -0.56 -0.55
CA GLU A 59 -9.96 0.42 -1.55
C GLU A 59 -10.00 1.84 -0.99
N LEU A 60 -10.46 2.03 0.24
CA LEU A 60 -10.45 3.35 0.90
C LEU A 60 -9.04 3.85 1.18
N LEU A 61 -8.13 2.98 1.63
CA LEU A 61 -6.71 3.30 1.77
C LEU A 61 -6.09 3.73 0.42
N ASP A 62 -6.43 3.06 -0.67
CA ASP A 62 -5.92 3.41 -1.99
C ASP A 62 -6.53 4.71 -2.54
N ARG A 63 -7.80 4.99 -2.24
CA ARG A 63 -8.45 6.27 -2.56
C ARG A 63 -7.78 7.42 -1.80
N TRP A 64 -7.53 7.24 -0.50
CA TRP A 64 -6.80 8.23 0.29
C TRP A 64 -5.38 8.45 -0.25
N LYS A 65 -4.62 7.39 -0.48
CA LYS A 65 -3.28 7.47 -1.08
C LYS A 65 -3.31 8.26 -2.39
N SER A 66 -4.29 7.99 -3.25
CA SER A 66 -4.45 8.67 -4.53
C SER A 66 -4.76 10.15 -4.35
N ALA A 67 -5.62 10.52 -3.40
CA ALA A 67 -5.93 11.92 -3.08
C ALA A 67 -4.70 12.65 -2.54
N ALA A 68 -3.96 12.06 -1.60
CA ALA A 68 -2.71 12.60 -1.05
C ALA A 68 -1.64 12.75 -2.14
N LEU A 69 -1.47 11.76 -3.01
CA LEU A 69 -0.53 11.78 -4.12
C LEU A 69 -0.84 12.90 -5.12
N LEU A 70 -2.11 13.11 -5.45
CA LEU A 70 -2.53 14.21 -6.32
C LEU A 70 -2.19 15.57 -5.69
N LEU A 71 -2.37 15.70 -4.39
CA LEU A 71 -2.03 16.93 -3.66
C LEU A 71 -0.52 17.17 -3.67
N VAL A 72 0.30 16.16 -3.36
CA VAL A 72 1.77 16.27 -3.43
C VAL A 72 2.24 16.66 -4.84
N LYS A 73 1.69 16.05 -5.88
CA LYS A 73 2.01 16.42 -7.28
C LYS A 73 1.57 17.84 -7.62
N GLY A 74 0.42 18.26 -7.11
CA GLY A 74 -0.07 19.63 -7.27
C GLY A 74 0.84 20.66 -6.61
N LEU A 75 1.32 20.39 -5.40
CA LEU A 75 2.26 21.24 -4.67
C LEU A 75 3.63 21.30 -5.38
N ASP A 76 4.14 20.17 -5.87
CA ASP A 76 5.38 20.11 -6.64
C ASP A 76 5.28 20.96 -7.91
N HIS A 77 4.20 20.80 -8.67
CA HIS A 77 3.95 21.61 -9.88
C HIS A 77 3.82 23.11 -9.59
N ALA A 78 3.11 23.48 -8.51
CA ALA A 78 2.97 24.88 -8.09
C ALA A 78 4.32 25.46 -7.67
N THR A 79 5.18 24.68 -7.02
CA THR A 79 6.54 25.08 -6.66
C THR A 79 7.41 25.27 -7.90
N ASP A 80 7.32 24.40 -8.91
CA ASP A 80 8.01 24.56 -10.21
C ASP A 80 7.52 25.82 -10.94
N GLU A 81 6.22 26.11 -10.91
CA GLU A 81 5.67 27.33 -11.51
C GLU A 81 6.19 28.59 -10.81
N ALA A 82 6.25 28.59 -9.47
CA ALA A 82 6.82 29.68 -8.67
C ALA A 82 8.31 29.89 -8.99
N ASP A 83 9.11 28.82 -9.16
CA ASP A 83 10.51 28.93 -9.60
C ASP A 83 10.64 29.59 -10.98
N LEU A 84 9.81 29.19 -11.94
CA LEU A 84 9.80 29.83 -13.26
C LEU A 84 9.42 31.31 -13.19
N GLN A 85 8.45 31.70 -12.35
CA GLN A 85 8.05 33.08 -12.15
C GLN A 85 9.18 33.87 -11.50
N HIS A 86 9.86 33.30 -10.51
CA HIS A 86 11.00 33.93 -9.85
C HIS A 86 12.15 34.16 -10.83
N ARG A 87 12.51 33.18 -11.67
CA ARG A 87 13.55 33.35 -12.71
C ARG A 87 13.22 34.45 -13.70
N ARG A 88 11.95 34.58 -14.10
CA ARG A 88 11.50 35.68 -14.98
C ARG A 88 11.65 37.03 -14.28
N LEU A 89 11.24 37.12 -13.03
CA LEU A 89 11.38 38.35 -12.24
C LEU A 89 12.86 38.73 -12.07
N PHE A 90 13.74 37.79 -11.78
CA PHE A 90 15.18 37.98 -11.67
C PHE A 90 15.79 38.53 -13.00
N ASN A 91 15.50 37.86 -14.10
CA ASN A 91 15.99 38.27 -15.42
C ASN A 91 15.49 39.67 -15.81
N GLU A 92 14.25 40.02 -15.48
CA GLU A 92 13.68 41.35 -15.71
C GLU A 92 14.40 42.43 -14.89
N LYS A 93 14.74 42.12 -13.61
CA LYS A 93 15.42 43.07 -12.69
C LYS A 93 16.90 43.27 -13.01
N VAL A 94 17.62 42.18 -13.37
CA VAL A 94 19.05 42.21 -13.73
C VAL A 94 19.28 42.91 -15.04
N GLY A 95 18.23 43.12 -15.87
CA GLY A 95 18.33 43.94 -17.09
C GLY A 95 19.11 43.25 -18.19
N LEU A 96 18.91 41.97 -18.37
CA LEU A 96 19.29 41.30 -19.61
C LEU A 96 18.44 41.89 -20.77
N GLU A 97 18.87 43.05 -21.25
CA GLU A 97 18.16 43.96 -22.18
C GLU A 97 17.96 43.40 -23.60
N ASN A 98 18.27 42.13 -23.84
CA ASN A 98 18.07 41.46 -25.10
C ASN A 98 16.74 40.71 -25.23
N ALA A 99 15.84 40.84 -24.26
CA ALA A 99 14.47 40.33 -24.42
C ALA A 99 13.76 41.25 -25.45
N SER A 100 13.45 40.68 -26.62
CA SER A 100 12.76 41.38 -27.71
C SER A 100 11.53 42.14 -27.19
N LEU A 101 11.27 43.35 -27.73
CA LEU A 101 10.10 44.17 -27.38
C LEU A 101 8.77 43.40 -27.45
N LEU A 102 8.69 42.31 -28.20
CA LEU A 102 7.55 41.41 -28.29
C LEU A 102 7.31 40.59 -27.01
N SER A 103 8.33 40.28 -26.24
CA SER A 103 8.15 39.57 -24.95
C SER A 103 7.59 40.47 -23.85
N ARG A 104 7.82 41.80 -23.94
CA ARG A 104 7.28 42.80 -23.04
C ARG A 104 5.78 43.04 -23.19
N THR A 105 5.26 42.92 -24.40
CA THR A 105 3.83 43.20 -24.68
C THR A 105 2.91 41.99 -24.36
N LEU A 106 3.46 40.78 -24.31
CA LEU A 106 2.72 39.56 -23.95
C LEU A 106 2.78 39.20 -22.46
N ALA A 107 3.67 39.87 -21.70
CA ALA A 107 3.74 39.67 -20.27
C ALA A 107 2.53 40.34 -19.56
N ARG A 108 1.66 39.55 -18.98
CA ARG A 108 0.69 40.01 -17.96
C ARG A 108 1.47 40.85 -16.92
N GLY A 109 1.06 42.08 -16.67
CA GLY A 109 1.60 43.14 -15.86
C GLY A 109 2.81 42.86 -14.95
N PRO A 110 3.50 43.85 -14.40
CA PRO A 110 4.72 43.66 -13.63
C PRO A 110 4.45 42.70 -12.46
N MET A 111 5.16 41.58 -12.46
CA MET A 111 5.07 40.59 -11.38
C MET A 111 5.68 41.22 -10.10
N LYS A 112 4.96 41.11 -8.97
CA LYS A 112 5.43 41.65 -7.69
C LYS A 112 6.06 40.51 -6.89
N PRO A 113 7.25 40.71 -6.27
CA PRO A 113 7.91 39.71 -5.44
C PRO A 113 7.00 39.26 -4.27
N GLU A 114 6.21 40.19 -3.73
CA GLU A 114 5.30 39.92 -2.61
C GLU A 114 4.19 38.90 -3.00
N ALA A 115 3.74 38.92 -4.25
CA ALA A 115 2.77 37.95 -4.74
C ALA A 115 3.36 36.53 -4.82
N ILE A 116 4.63 36.40 -5.24
CA ILE A 116 5.32 35.12 -5.25
C ILE A 116 5.50 34.58 -3.83
N ILE A 117 5.90 35.45 -2.89
CA ILE A 117 6.04 35.06 -1.48
C ILE A 117 4.70 34.56 -0.90
N ALA A 118 3.60 35.26 -1.18
CA ALA A 118 2.28 34.87 -0.71
C ALA A 118 1.82 33.51 -1.29
N ASP A 119 2.12 33.24 -2.58
CA ASP A 119 1.83 31.95 -3.22
C ASP A 119 2.68 30.84 -2.56
N LEU A 120 3.96 31.09 -2.29
CA LEU A 120 4.86 30.14 -1.63
C LEU A 120 4.45 29.87 -0.17
N ASP A 121 3.96 30.88 0.57
CA ASP A 121 3.40 30.71 1.91
C ASP A 121 2.19 29.78 1.87
N THR A 122 1.28 29.98 0.92
CA THR A 122 0.10 29.11 0.76
C THR A 122 0.50 27.65 0.46
N ILE A 123 1.49 27.44 -0.42
CA ILE A 123 1.99 26.08 -0.71
C ILE A 123 2.60 25.44 0.54
N LEU A 124 3.35 26.22 1.32
CA LEU A 124 3.98 25.75 2.56
C LEU A 124 2.95 25.36 3.62
N ASP A 125 1.91 26.16 3.80
CA ASP A 125 0.83 25.88 4.76
C ASP A 125 0.11 24.58 4.40
N VAL A 126 -0.25 24.38 3.13
CA VAL A 126 -0.87 23.14 2.66
C VAL A 126 0.07 21.93 2.79
N SER A 127 1.38 22.13 2.53
CA SER A 127 2.40 21.09 2.73
C SER A 127 2.46 20.66 4.20
N ALA A 128 2.49 21.63 5.12
CA ALA A 128 2.53 21.36 6.56
C ALA A 128 1.27 20.62 7.06
N GLU A 129 0.09 21.00 6.58
CA GLU A 129 -1.14 20.29 6.93
C GLU A 129 -1.17 18.87 6.37
N LEU A 130 -0.69 18.65 5.15
CA LEU A 130 -0.60 17.30 4.57
C LEU A 130 0.42 16.43 5.31
N ASP A 131 1.55 17.00 5.73
CA ASP A 131 2.53 16.29 6.57
C ASP A 131 1.94 15.90 7.93
N LEU A 132 1.08 16.76 8.51
CA LEU A 132 0.34 16.43 9.72
C LEU A 132 -0.60 15.23 9.51
N LEU A 133 -1.31 15.15 8.38
CA LEU A 133 -2.13 13.99 8.04
C LEU A 133 -1.27 12.72 7.92
N PHE A 134 -0.08 12.80 7.32
CA PHE A 134 0.84 11.66 7.27
C PHE A 134 1.32 11.21 8.66
N LYS A 135 1.61 12.16 9.54
CA LYS A 135 1.98 11.89 10.94
C LYS A 135 0.85 11.26 11.74
N GLN A 136 -0.40 11.57 11.42
CA GLN A 136 -1.58 10.94 12.03
C GLN A 136 -1.83 9.55 11.47
N ALA A 137 -1.76 9.36 10.16
CA ALA A 137 -2.05 8.11 9.48
C ALA A 137 -1.03 7.00 9.78
N ARG A 138 0.26 7.33 9.71
CA ARG A 138 1.35 6.36 9.81
C ARG A 138 1.32 5.49 11.07
N PRO A 139 1.16 6.02 12.30
CA PRO A 139 1.14 5.20 13.50
C PRO A 139 -0.07 4.27 13.56
N VAL A 140 -1.23 4.70 13.06
CA VAL A 140 -2.46 3.89 13.03
C VAL A 140 -2.28 2.72 12.07
N ILE A 141 -1.86 2.99 10.83
CA ILE A 141 -1.63 1.96 9.81
C ILE A 141 -0.53 0.99 10.26
N SER A 142 0.55 1.49 10.90
CA SER A 142 1.63 0.64 11.42
C SER A 142 1.17 -0.23 12.59
N ARG A 143 0.22 0.21 13.38
CA ARG A 143 -0.40 -0.62 14.44
C ARG A 143 -1.27 -1.71 13.82
N CYS A 144 -2.13 -1.36 12.86
CA CYS A 144 -2.95 -2.33 12.14
C CYS A 144 -2.10 -3.39 11.43
N PHE A 145 -1.01 -2.97 10.79
CA PHE A 145 -0.06 -3.88 10.15
C PHE A 145 0.53 -4.89 11.15
N ARG A 146 1.03 -4.42 12.30
CA ARG A 146 1.58 -5.31 13.34
C ARG A 146 0.53 -6.27 13.91
N GLU A 147 -0.69 -5.79 14.11
CA GLU A 147 -1.79 -6.65 14.56
C GLU A 147 -2.09 -7.74 13.53
N CYS A 148 -2.14 -7.39 12.24
CA CYS A 148 -2.29 -8.37 11.16
C CYS A 148 -1.18 -9.41 11.16
N GLU A 149 0.08 -9.02 11.32
CA GLU A 149 1.22 -9.94 11.37
C GLU A 149 1.09 -10.92 12.55
N LEU A 150 0.77 -10.42 13.74
CA LEU A 150 0.58 -11.26 14.93
C LEU A 150 -0.55 -12.28 14.75
N GLN A 151 -1.68 -11.85 14.18
CA GLN A 151 -2.80 -12.74 13.93
C GLN A 151 -2.46 -13.76 12.84
N LEU A 152 -1.78 -13.35 11.79
CA LEU A 152 -1.30 -14.22 10.71
C LEU A 152 -0.40 -15.33 11.25
N GLU A 153 0.59 -15.01 12.08
CA GLU A 153 1.45 -16.00 12.73
C GLU A 153 0.63 -17.02 13.52
N GLY A 154 -0.35 -16.55 14.30
CA GLY A 154 -1.24 -17.43 15.05
C GLY A 154 -2.10 -18.33 14.16
N VAL A 155 -2.56 -17.88 13.01
CA VAL A 155 -3.33 -18.70 12.05
C VAL A 155 -2.45 -19.71 11.35
N ILE A 156 -1.22 -19.34 10.96
CA ILE A 156 -0.24 -20.24 10.36
C ILE A 156 0.11 -21.39 11.32
N GLU A 157 0.35 -21.08 12.58
CA GLU A 157 0.67 -22.09 13.60
C GLU A 157 -0.48 -23.08 13.79
N ARG A 158 -1.71 -22.57 13.84
CA ARG A 158 -2.91 -23.42 13.93
C ARG A 158 -3.11 -24.28 12.68
N ARG A 159 -2.77 -23.77 11.47
CA ARG A 159 -2.81 -24.59 10.26
C ARG A 159 -1.79 -25.72 10.30
N ARG A 160 -0.56 -25.45 10.77
CA ARG A 160 0.47 -26.48 10.94
C ARG A 160 0.02 -27.63 11.87
N LYS A 161 -0.69 -27.32 12.95
CA LYS A 161 -1.27 -28.33 13.82
C LYS A 161 -2.29 -29.20 13.08
N LEU A 162 -3.18 -28.59 12.29
CA LEU A 162 -4.13 -29.34 11.46
C LEU A 162 -3.44 -30.22 10.43
N ASP A 163 -2.35 -29.77 9.80
CA ASP A 163 -1.57 -30.58 8.86
C ASP A 163 -1.01 -31.83 9.58
N PHE A 164 -0.51 -31.69 10.81
CA PHE A 164 -0.06 -32.81 11.62
C PHE A 164 -1.20 -33.77 11.99
N ASP A 165 -2.35 -33.23 12.42
CA ASP A 165 -3.53 -34.04 12.77
C ASP A 165 -4.04 -34.82 11.55
N ILE A 166 -4.02 -34.23 10.35
CA ILE A 166 -4.39 -34.88 9.09
C ILE A 166 -3.42 -36.04 8.79
N GLU A 167 -2.11 -35.84 8.93
CA GLU A 167 -1.13 -36.91 8.73
C GLU A 167 -1.31 -38.06 9.74
N GLU A 168 -1.70 -37.77 10.97
CA GLU A 168 -1.98 -38.79 11.96
C GLU A 168 -3.23 -39.62 11.60
N ILE A 169 -4.30 -38.93 11.19
CA ILE A 169 -5.52 -39.59 10.73
C ILE A 169 -5.27 -40.45 9.50
N GLN A 170 -4.47 -39.96 8.53
CA GLN A 170 -4.09 -40.74 7.33
C GLN A 170 -3.31 -42.00 7.70
N ARG A 171 -2.35 -41.90 8.63
CA ARG A 171 -1.62 -43.08 9.13
C ARG A 171 -2.56 -44.13 9.81
N ARG A 172 -3.57 -43.65 10.57
CA ARG A 172 -4.60 -44.53 11.14
C ARG A 172 -5.46 -45.17 10.05
N ALA A 173 -5.84 -44.41 9.03
CA ALA A 173 -6.59 -44.94 7.88
C ALA A 173 -5.84 -46.05 7.14
N ASP A 174 -4.54 -45.86 6.88
CA ASP A 174 -3.68 -46.85 6.23
C ASP A 174 -3.57 -48.14 7.07
N SER A 175 -3.31 -48.00 8.37
CA SER A 175 -3.25 -49.15 9.30
C SER A 175 -4.56 -49.91 9.34
N LEU A 176 -5.70 -49.21 9.32
CA LEU A 176 -7.02 -49.82 9.29
C LEU A 176 -7.29 -50.51 7.96
N ALA A 177 -6.88 -49.92 6.84
CA ALA A 177 -7.00 -50.55 5.52
C ALA A 177 -6.21 -51.85 5.45
N GLU A 178 -5.01 -51.92 6.01
CA GLU A 178 -4.22 -53.15 6.13
C GLU A 178 -4.94 -54.23 6.94
N LYS A 179 -5.52 -53.86 8.10
CA LYS A 179 -6.31 -54.81 8.95
C LYS A 179 -7.51 -55.35 8.16
N LEU A 180 -8.25 -54.49 7.46
CA LEU A 180 -9.39 -54.87 6.65
C LEU A 180 -8.98 -55.83 5.52
N MET A 181 -7.86 -55.56 4.84
CA MET A 181 -7.32 -56.46 3.80
C MET A 181 -6.91 -57.80 4.39
N TYR A 182 -6.26 -57.82 5.55
CA TYR A 182 -5.89 -59.04 6.26
C TYR A 182 -7.10 -59.91 6.60
N GLN A 183 -8.12 -59.31 7.20
CA GLN A 183 -9.37 -60.02 7.55
C GLN A 183 -10.11 -60.53 6.29
N ARG A 184 -10.11 -59.72 5.19
CA ARG A 184 -10.74 -60.14 3.93
C ARG A 184 -10.03 -61.33 3.31
N ARG A 185 -8.68 -61.41 3.38
CA ARG A 185 -7.88 -62.53 2.85
C ARG A 185 -8.01 -63.78 3.70
N ASN A 186 -8.11 -63.63 5.01
CA ASN A 186 -8.11 -64.74 5.96
C ASN A 186 -9.52 -65.14 6.38
N ARG A 187 -10.55 -64.76 5.64
CA ARG A 187 -11.93 -65.16 5.89
C ARG A 187 -12.03 -66.67 5.85
N PRO A 188 -12.10 -67.37 7.00
CA PRO A 188 -12.13 -68.82 7.00
C PRO A 188 -13.46 -69.29 6.40
N SER A 189 -13.37 -70.28 5.56
CA SER A 189 -14.54 -71.12 5.17
C SER A 189 -14.87 -72.04 6.34
N SER A 190 -15.05 -71.49 7.55
CA SER A 190 -15.28 -72.27 8.75
C SER A 190 -16.73 -72.78 8.78
N ARG A 191 -16.89 -74.06 9.13
CA ARG A 191 -18.20 -74.72 9.30
C ARG A 191 -18.87 -74.38 10.66
N HIS A 192 -18.25 -73.49 11.47
CA HIS A 192 -18.77 -73.11 12.78
C HIS A 192 -19.49 -71.77 12.69
N ALA A 193 -20.80 -71.76 12.85
CA ALA A 193 -21.67 -70.59 12.73
C ALA A 193 -21.33 -69.47 13.72
N ASP A 194 -20.92 -69.85 14.94
CA ASP A 194 -20.59 -68.90 16.02
C ASP A 194 -19.33 -68.08 15.70
N LEU A 195 -18.26 -68.73 15.22
CA LEU A 195 -17.02 -68.08 14.82
C LEU A 195 -17.23 -67.19 13.55
N GLN A 196 -18.15 -67.56 12.71
CA GLN A 196 -18.49 -66.80 11.52
C GLN A 196 -19.24 -65.50 11.91
N SER A 197 -20.14 -65.59 12.89
CA SER A 197 -20.88 -64.43 13.41
C SER A 197 -19.96 -63.42 14.15
N GLU A 198 -18.99 -63.93 14.91
CA GLU A 198 -18.00 -63.11 15.59
C GLU A 198 -17.07 -62.34 14.63
N LEU A 199 -16.54 -63.03 13.62
CA LEU A 199 -15.73 -62.47 12.54
C LEU A 199 -16.48 -61.44 11.66
N GLU A 200 -17.77 -61.65 11.42
CA GLU A 200 -18.61 -60.68 10.75
C GLU A 200 -18.87 -59.46 11.62
N GLY A 201 -19.00 -59.59 12.93
CA GLY A 201 -19.10 -58.52 13.92
C GLY A 201 -17.84 -57.61 13.90
N ASP A 202 -16.67 -58.25 14.00
CA ASP A 202 -15.37 -57.55 13.94
C ASP A 202 -15.16 -56.81 12.61
N TYR A 203 -15.53 -57.47 11.50
CA TYR A 203 -15.42 -56.82 10.19
C TYR A 203 -16.34 -55.60 10.05
N ARG A 204 -17.57 -55.67 10.59
CA ARG A 204 -18.50 -54.51 10.60
C ARG A 204 -17.97 -53.38 11.50
N ALA A 205 -17.38 -53.73 12.64
CA ALA A 205 -16.75 -52.72 13.55
C ALA A 205 -15.61 -51.98 12.83
N LEU A 206 -14.74 -52.70 12.12
CA LEU A 206 -13.66 -52.05 11.34
C LEU A 206 -14.18 -51.18 10.20
N LEU A 207 -15.29 -51.54 9.52
CA LEU A 207 -15.93 -50.71 8.51
C LEU A 207 -16.52 -49.43 9.15
N THR A 208 -17.13 -49.50 10.31
CA THR A 208 -17.64 -48.35 11.02
C THR A 208 -16.48 -47.41 11.42
N GLU A 209 -15.39 -47.97 11.94
CA GLU A 209 -14.17 -47.21 12.25
C GLU A 209 -13.58 -46.52 11.00
N GLN A 210 -13.62 -47.20 9.85
CA GLN A 210 -13.18 -46.61 8.57
C GLN A 210 -14.04 -45.39 8.17
N ASP A 211 -15.35 -45.49 8.34
CA ASP A 211 -16.26 -44.38 8.02
C ASP A 211 -16.07 -43.21 8.98
N ASP A 212 -15.80 -43.46 10.25
CA ASP A 212 -15.53 -42.45 11.25
C ASP A 212 -14.19 -41.74 10.96
N ILE A 213 -13.15 -42.48 10.60
CA ILE A 213 -11.85 -41.90 10.18
C ILE A 213 -12.03 -41.02 8.94
N ARG A 214 -12.78 -41.46 7.93
CA ARG A 214 -13.05 -40.63 6.75
C ARG A 214 -13.79 -39.35 7.08
N ARG A 215 -14.76 -39.39 7.98
CA ARG A 215 -15.46 -38.18 8.42
C ARG A 215 -14.51 -37.21 9.13
N GLN A 216 -13.66 -37.72 10.01
CA GLN A 216 -12.66 -36.92 10.72
C GLN A 216 -11.66 -36.29 9.74
N GLU A 217 -11.17 -37.04 8.76
CA GLU A 217 -10.28 -36.52 7.75
C GLU A 217 -10.94 -35.40 6.93
N GLN A 218 -12.18 -35.58 6.49
CA GLN A 218 -12.94 -34.56 5.75
C GLN A 218 -13.15 -33.29 6.59
N GLU A 219 -13.45 -33.44 7.87
CA GLU A 219 -13.60 -32.31 8.80
C GLU A 219 -12.29 -31.54 8.95
N LEU A 220 -11.17 -32.23 9.18
CA LEU A 220 -9.86 -31.60 9.32
C LEU A 220 -9.42 -30.91 8.03
N GLN A 221 -9.65 -31.50 6.88
CA GLN A 221 -9.37 -30.90 5.57
C GLN A 221 -10.21 -29.66 5.31
N SER A 222 -11.49 -29.68 5.72
CA SER A 222 -12.36 -28.50 5.65
C SER A 222 -11.83 -27.37 6.53
N ARG A 223 -11.46 -27.66 7.78
CA ARG A 223 -10.86 -26.70 8.71
C ARG A 223 -9.53 -26.14 8.18
N ARG A 224 -8.70 -26.98 7.56
CA ARG A 224 -7.45 -26.56 6.91
C ARG A 224 -7.69 -25.56 5.78
N THR A 225 -8.68 -25.83 4.92
CA THR A 225 -9.05 -24.95 3.82
C THR A 225 -9.52 -23.57 4.33
N VAL A 226 -10.35 -23.56 5.38
CA VAL A 226 -10.79 -22.33 6.06
C VAL A 226 -9.61 -21.52 6.57
N ARG A 227 -8.64 -22.19 7.23
CA ARG A 227 -7.46 -21.47 7.76
C ARG A 227 -6.54 -20.97 6.66
N GLN A 228 -6.40 -21.70 5.55
CA GLN A 228 -5.65 -21.21 4.40
C GLN A 228 -6.27 -19.93 3.84
N ARG A 229 -7.60 -19.88 3.71
CA ARG A 229 -8.28 -18.68 3.24
C ARG A 229 -8.10 -17.48 4.17
N LEU A 230 -8.10 -17.70 5.48
CA LEU A 230 -7.77 -16.64 6.46
C LEU A 230 -6.33 -16.15 6.30
N ILE A 231 -5.37 -17.04 6.07
CA ILE A 231 -3.99 -16.67 5.78
C ILE A 231 -3.93 -15.76 4.56
N ASP A 232 -4.57 -16.15 3.47
CA ASP A 232 -4.57 -15.38 2.21
C ASP A 232 -5.16 -13.97 2.41
N ILE A 233 -6.24 -13.85 3.21
CA ILE A 233 -6.86 -12.56 3.55
C ILE A 233 -5.91 -11.69 4.40
N TYR A 234 -5.28 -12.26 5.43
CA TYR A 234 -4.34 -11.52 6.28
C TYR A 234 -3.08 -11.09 5.51
N GLU A 235 -2.53 -11.96 4.65
CA GLU A 235 -1.39 -11.64 3.80
C GLU A 235 -1.73 -10.49 2.85
N GLY A 236 -2.90 -10.53 2.22
CA GLY A 236 -3.38 -9.45 1.35
C GLY A 236 -3.52 -8.11 2.08
N LEU A 237 -4.12 -8.11 3.27
CA LEU A 237 -4.27 -6.90 4.08
C LEU A 237 -2.91 -6.39 4.57
N ALA A 238 -2.04 -7.25 5.08
CA ALA A 238 -0.71 -6.88 5.55
C ALA A 238 0.14 -6.27 4.41
N ALA A 239 0.10 -6.86 3.21
CA ALA A 239 0.79 -6.33 2.04
C ALA A 239 0.26 -4.93 1.65
N ALA A 240 -1.06 -4.72 1.66
CA ALA A 240 -1.66 -3.42 1.40
C ALA A 240 -1.23 -2.37 2.45
N LEU A 241 -1.30 -2.70 3.74
CA LEU A 241 -0.89 -1.80 4.83
C LEU A 241 0.60 -1.43 4.74
N ASN A 242 1.48 -2.39 4.46
CA ASN A 242 2.91 -2.13 4.27
C ASN A 242 3.16 -1.23 3.05
N GLY A 243 2.44 -1.44 1.96
CA GLY A 243 2.45 -0.57 0.79
C GLY A 243 2.06 0.88 1.12
N GLN A 244 1.04 1.07 1.97
CA GLN A 244 0.62 2.40 2.44
C GLN A 244 1.68 3.07 3.31
N ILE A 245 2.30 2.35 4.25
CA ILE A 245 3.40 2.87 5.08
C ILE A 245 4.56 3.37 4.21
N ALA A 246 4.92 2.60 3.18
CA ALA A 246 5.96 2.96 2.24
C ALA A 246 5.59 4.18 1.39
N ALA A 247 4.33 4.27 0.95
CA ALA A 247 3.80 5.41 0.19
C ALA A 247 3.82 6.70 1.02
N ILE A 248 3.33 6.65 2.26
CA ILE A 248 3.39 7.79 3.20
C ILE A 248 4.83 8.26 3.37
N GLY A 249 5.77 7.33 3.60
CA GLY A 249 7.19 7.68 3.74
C GLY A 249 7.76 8.39 2.51
N ALA A 250 7.40 7.95 1.30
CA ALA A 250 7.84 8.58 0.06
C ALA A 250 7.22 9.97 -0.15
N MET A 251 5.91 10.12 0.13
CA MET A 251 5.21 11.40 0.02
C MET A 251 5.72 12.42 1.05
N ALA A 252 5.91 12.01 2.30
CA ALA A 252 6.49 12.86 3.34
C ALA A 252 7.92 13.31 2.98
N ALA A 253 8.76 12.42 2.46
CA ALA A 253 10.10 12.78 1.99
C ALA A 253 10.06 13.79 0.83
N LYS A 254 9.11 13.64 -0.11
CA LYS A 254 8.92 14.60 -1.20
C LYS A 254 8.51 15.98 -0.68
N LEU A 255 7.63 16.05 0.32
CA LEU A 255 7.26 17.31 0.94
C LEU A 255 8.46 17.97 1.62
N THR A 256 9.10 17.27 2.57
CA THR A 256 10.08 17.88 3.48
C THR A 256 11.46 18.10 2.85
N ILE A 257 11.93 17.16 2.02
CA ILE A 257 13.29 17.22 1.44
C ILE A 257 13.33 17.99 0.13
N ASP A 258 12.24 18.00 -0.63
CA ASP A 258 12.20 18.68 -1.91
C ASP A 258 11.36 19.98 -1.84
N ILE A 259 10.03 19.86 -1.69
CA ILE A 259 9.11 21.00 -1.82
C ILE A 259 9.43 22.10 -0.80
N GLU A 260 9.49 21.79 0.50
CA GLU A 260 9.74 22.76 1.56
C GLU A 260 11.12 23.44 1.43
N GLN A 261 12.15 22.67 1.09
CA GLN A 261 13.49 23.23 0.90
C GLN A 261 13.57 24.14 -0.33
N ARG A 262 12.90 23.78 -1.43
CA ARG A 262 12.81 24.66 -2.62
C ARG A 262 12.04 25.95 -2.30
N ILE A 263 10.93 25.84 -1.55
CA ILE A 263 10.16 27.02 -1.11
C ILE A 263 11.02 27.93 -0.26
N ALA A 264 11.76 27.40 0.72
CA ALA A 264 12.66 28.19 1.56
C ALA A 264 13.70 28.96 0.72
N LEU A 265 14.31 28.29 -0.27
CA LEU A 265 15.25 28.93 -1.19
C LEU A 265 14.58 30.01 -2.04
N LEU A 266 13.42 29.72 -2.63
CA LEU A 266 12.69 30.70 -3.46
C LEU A 266 12.22 31.92 -2.67
N LYS A 267 11.80 31.74 -1.41
CA LYS A 267 11.43 32.84 -0.51
C LYS A 267 12.62 33.73 -0.21
N ALA A 268 13.78 33.13 0.08
CA ALA A 268 15.02 33.89 0.32
C ALA A 268 15.38 34.75 -0.94
N LEU A 269 15.35 34.14 -2.12
CA LEU A 269 15.62 34.83 -3.37
C LEU A 269 14.59 35.93 -3.69
N ALA A 270 13.30 35.69 -3.42
CA ALA A 270 12.27 36.72 -3.62
C ALA A 270 12.42 37.90 -2.66
N ALA A 271 12.83 37.63 -1.41
CA ALA A 271 13.12 38.69 -0.43
C ALA A 271 14.31 39.59 -0.87
N GLU A 272 15.39 38.99 -1.39
CA GLU A 272 16.53 39.71 -1.96
C GLU A 272 16.13 40.60 -3.15
N VAL A 273 15.28 40.09 -4.03
CA VAL A 273 14.74 40.89 -5.15
C VAL A 273 13.89 42.05 -4.66
N ALA A 274 13.10 41.85 -3.60
CA ALA A 274 12.31 42.93 -2.98
C ALA A 274 13.19 44.00 -2.36
N GLN A 275 14.23 43.62 -1.62
CA GLN A 275 15.20 44.55 -1.02
C GLN A 275 15.96 45.33 -2.08
N ALA A 276 16.44 44.66 -3.12
CA ALA A 276 17.12 45.34 -4.23
C ALA A 276 16.23 46.35 -4.97
N SER A 277 14.92 46.23 -4.90
CA SER A 277 13.96 47.17 -5.47
C SER A 277 13.84 48.46 -4.69
N THR A 278 14.25 48.50 -3.42
CA THR A 278 14.16 49.64 -2.51
C THR A 278 15.48 50.41 -2.37
N THR A 279 16.60 49.87 -2.88
CA THR A 279 17.92 50.49 -2.79
C THR A 279 18.07 51.65 -3.76
N ALA A 280 18.70 52.73 -3.30
CA ALA A 280 18.86 53.99 -4.06
C ALA A 280 19.83 53.87 -5.26
N SER A 281 20.74 52.88 -5.23
CA SER A 281 21.71 52.61 -6.29
C SER A 281 21.38 51.32 -7.04
N ARG A 282 20.94 51.44 -8.28
CA ARG A 282 20.64 50.29 -9.17
C ARG A 282 21.82 49.34 -9.37
N LYS A 283 23.06 49.91 -9.35
CA LYS A 283 24.28 49.10 -9.55
C LYS A 283 24.57 48.19 -8.37
N GLU A 284 24.48 48.72 -7.12
CA GLU A 284 24.66 47.94 -5.87
C GLU A 284 23.59 46.89 -5.71
N ALA A 285 22.34 47.20 -6.10
CA ALA A 285 21.25 46.25 -6.06
C ALA A 285 21.49 45.07 -7.02
N VAL A 286 22.00 45.30 -8.24
CA VAL A 286 22.33 44.27 -9.22
C VAL A 286 23.53 43.42 -8.74
N GLU A 287 24.57 44.06 -8.17
CA GLU A 287 25.74 43.34 -7.67
C GLU A 287 25.34 42.45 -6.45
N SER A 288 24.52 42.92 -5.54
CA SER A 288 23.98 42.14 -4.42
C SER A 288 23.14 40.93 -4.91
N LEU A 289 22.27 41.15 -5.90
CA LEU A 289 21.48 40.07 -6.50
C LEU A 289 22.36 39.01 -7.17
N ILE A 290 23.42 39.39 -7.88
CA ILE A 290 24.34 38.45 -8.52
C ILE A 290 25.06 37.65 -7.45
N GLN A 291 25.57 38.27 -6.39
CA GLN A 291 26.23 37.56 -5.28
C GLN A 291 25.28 36.60 -4.55
N ALA A 292 24.05 37.03 -4.26
CA ALA A 292 23.03 36.17 -3.68
C ALA A 292 22.69 34.97 -4.60
N PHE A 293 22.60 35.20 -5.90
CA PHE A 293 22.35 34.17 -6.88
C PHE A 293 23.52 33.17 -6.97
N GLU A 294 24.77 33.64 -7.00
CA GLU A 294 25.96 32.77 -7.01
C GLU A 294 26.04 31.91 -5.74
N ALA A 295 25.80 32.50 -4.57
CA ALA A 295 25.72 31.75 -3.31
C ALA A 295 24.63 30.69 -3.31
N ASN A 296 23.49 30.99 -3.92
CA ASN A 296 22.34 30.08 -3.99
C ASN A 296 22.46 29.04 -5.12
N VAL A 297 23.30 29.26 -6.13
CA VAL A 297 23.56 28.25 -7.19
C VAL A 297 24.18 26.97 -6.60
N LEU A 298 25.11 27.10 -5.65
CA LEU A 298 25.70 25.93 -4.96
C LEU A 298 24.67 25.21 -4.10
N ALA A 299 23.88 25.97 -3.32
CA ALA A 299 22.79 25.39 -2.53
C ALA A 299 21.71 24.75 -3.43
N GLY A 300 21.42 25.38 -4.56
CA GLY A 300 20.50 24.87 -5.58
C GLY A 300 20.99 23.59 -6.26
N HIS A 301 22.30 23.42 -6.44
CA HIS A 301 22.86 22.18 -6.98
C HIS A 301 22.68 21.02 -6.02
N ASP A 302 23.01 21.21 -4.73
CA ASP A 302 22.78 20.19 -3.69
C ASP A 302 21.31 19.81 -3.57
N LEU A 303 20.45 20.81 -3.64
CA LEU A 303 19.00 20.61 -3.63
C LEU A 303 18.51 19.83 -4.87
N ALA A 304 19.05 20.13 -6.05
CA ALA A 304 18.71 19.40 -7.28
C ALA A 304 19.12 17.92 -7.22
N VAL A 305 20.29 17.62 -6.63
CA VAL A 305 20.73 16.23 -6.39
C VAL A 305 19.79 15.50 -5.42
N ARG A 306 19.41 16.16 -4.32
CA ARG A 306 18.46 15.59 -3.34
C ARG A 306 17.09 15.39 -3.97
N LYS A 307 16.59 16.37 -4.73
CA LYS A 307 15.33 16.25 -5.48
C LYS A 307 15.37 15.05 -6.41
N ALA A 308 16.41 14.88 -7.23
CA ALA A 308 16.53 13.76 -8.15
C ALA A 308 16.48 12.40 -7.41
N HIS A 309 17.11 12.30 -6.23
CA HIS A 309 17.04 11.10 -5.41
C HIS A 309 15.64 10.84 -4.87
N VAL A 310 14.99 11.87 -4.32
CA VAL A 310 13.62 11.78 -3.77
C VAL A 310 12.63 11.42 -4.88
N ASP A 311 12.74 12.05 -6.06
CA ASP A 311 11.90 11.76 -7.22
C ASP A 311 12.06 10.31 -7.70
N ALA A 312 13.30 9.78 -7.71
CA ALA A 312 13.54 8.38 -8.06
C ALA A 312 12.89 7.40 -7.07
N VAL A 313 12.98 7.69 -5.75
CA VAL A 313 12.33 6.89 -4.71
C VAL A 313 10.80 6.99 -4.81
N PHE A 314 10.29 8.22 -4.98
CA PHE A 314 8.88 8.51 -5.14
C PHE A 314 8.29 7.76 -6.34
N LYS A 315 8.94 7.88 -7.49
CA LYS A 315 8.56 7.18 -8.72
C LYS A 315 8.55 5.66 -8.52
N ARG A 316 9.61 5.09 -7.94
CA ARG A 316 9.71 3.64 -7.70
C ARG A 316 8.60 3.10 -6.81
N ARG A 317 8.18 3.86 -5.77
CA ARG A 317 7.21 3.38 -4.78
C ARG A 317 5.76 3.68 -5.11
N LEU A 318 5.50 4.69 -5.93
CA LEU A 318 4.14 5.19 -6.20
C LEU A 318 3.68 5.00 -7.63
N GLU A 319 4.59 4.77 -8.59
CA GLU A 319 4.17 4.31 -9.91
C GLU A 319 3.76 2.83 -9.82
N PRO A 320 2.57 2.47 -10.35
CA PRO A 320 2.16 1.09 -10.36
C PRO A 320 3.19 0.27 -11.15
N HIS A 321 3.83 -0.68 -10.47
CA HIS A 321 4.55 -1.72 -11.18
C HIS A 321 3.52 -2.43 -12.06
N PRO A 322 3.80 -2.62 -13.36
CA PRO A 322 2.96 -3.50 -14.15
C PRO A 322 2.93 -4.83 -13.39
N LEU A 323 1.73 -5.22 -12.96
CA LEU A 323 1.52 -6.55 -12.39
C LEU A 323 2.17 -7.54 -13.35
N PRO A 324 2.98 -8.51 -12.89
CA PRO A 324 3.45 -9.57 -13.75
C PRO A 324 2.21 -10.14 -14.40
N VAL A 325 2.12 -9.98 -15.72
CA VAL A 325 1.06 -10.61 -16.50
C VAL A 325 1.20 -12.08 -16.19
N SER A 326 0.24 -12.60 -15.42
CA SER A 326 0.10 -14.04 -15.24
C SER A 326 -0.05 -14.60 -16.65
N THR A 327 1.04 -15.11 -17.19
CA THR A 327 1.04 -15.94 -18.36
C THR A 327 0.36 -17.22 -17.92
N ASP A 328 -0.95 -17.18 -17.94
CA ASP A 328 -1.78 -18.37 -17.97
C ASP A 328 -1.39 -19.09 -19.27
N GLN A 329 -0.38 -19.94 -19.17
CA GLN A 329 -0.05 -20.90 -20.21
C GLN A 329 -1.22 -21.86 -20.24
N GLY A 330 -2.22 -21.46 -21.02
CA GLY A 330 -3.29 -22.33 -21.44
C GLY A 330 -2.67 -23.61 -21.93
N GLY A 331 -2.95 -24.71 -21.23
CA GLY A 331 -2.53 -26.02 -21.59
C GLY A 331 -2.84 -26.30 -23.05
N ALA A 332 -1.82 -26.53 -23.83
CA ALA A 332 -1.94 -27.12 -25.13
C ALA A 332 -2.64 -28.47 -24.94
N ALA A 333 -3.89 -28.50 -25.33
CA ALA A 333 -4.59 -29.74 -25.53
C ALA A 333 -3.80 -30.53 -26.58
N GLU A 334 -3.15 -31.58 -26.14
CA GLU A 334 -2.50 -32.58 -26.99
C GLU A 334 -3.61 -33.33 -27.74
N GLU A 335 -3.81 -32.95 -28.99
CA GLU A 335 -4.71 -33.57 -29.94
C GLU A 335 -4.16 -34.98 -30.26
N ILE A 336 -4.69 -35.98 -29.57
CA ILE A 336 -4.42 -37.38 -29.88
C ILE A 336 -5.15 -37.67 -31.19
N GLN A 337 -4.41 -37.74 -32.29
CA GLN A 337 -4.91 -38.31 -33.56
C GLN A 337 -5.03 -39.84 -33.40
N PRO A 338 -6.16 -40.44 -33.77
CA PRO A 338 -6.26 -41.88 -33.88
C PRO A 338 -5.68 -42.28 -35.23
N GLU A 339 -4.57 -43.01 -35.20
CA GLU A 339 -4.15 -43.78 -36.38
C GLU A 339 -5.13 -44.94 -36.63
N GLY A 340 -5.67 -44.99 -37.85
CA GLY A 340 -6.46 -46.06 -38.41
C GLY A 340 -5.60 -47.19 -38.99
#